data_24de343fcd773cbcf358b6232daa430c
#
_entry.id   24de343fcd773cbcf358b6232daa430c
#
_cell.length_a   1.000
_cell.length_b   1.000
_cell.length_c   1.000
_cell.angle_alpha   90.00
_cell.angle_beta   90.00
_cell.angle_gamma   90.00
#
_symmetry.space_group_name_H-M   'P 1'
#
loop_
_entity.id
_entity.type
_entity.pdbx_description
1 polymer ?
#
loop_
_entity_poly.entity_id
_entity_poly.type
_entity_poly.pdbx_seq_one_letter_code
_entity_poly.pdbx_strand_id
1 'polypeptide(L)'
;MQKITPSILKQALLKRVILALTFASISLAPLAQAEETQIAPPPNLAVKAYLLKDFNSGNTIATLNSDMRVEPASLTKLMTAYLSFKALKNKHLQLTQTLPVSEIAWKIEGSKMFIEPNKPVTVDELLHGMIIQSGNDASITLAEGIASTEMQFAEMMNKEAQRLGMKNTHFMNATGLPDPQHYTTAKDLAVLATALISDFPDQYKRLYSVKEYTYNNITQPNRNRLLWLDPNVDGMKTGHTESAGFCLISSAKRDGVRRISVVLGAPSDAARATESQKLLNYGFQYFDSTLVYKQSQSISQLKVWKGTENQLASTVANDLYLTLPKGQYTNVKAVISSTQPLIAPIKKGQVIGNVKFMLNGKMIDERALVAAKTIDGAGILGRAWDSIKLLLQ
;
A
#
# COMPACT_ATOMS: atom_id res chain seq x y z
N MET A 1 -68.90 18.48 -63.13
CA MET A 1 -68.67 17.07 -62.79
C MET A 1 -67.48 16.56 -63.61
N GLN A 2 -66.26 16.61 -63.07
CA GLN A 2 -65.09 16.08 -63.74
C GLN A 2 -64.77 14.70 -63.13
N LYS A 3 -64.77 13.69 -64.03
CA LYS A 3 -64.51 12.28 -63.72
C LYS A 3 -63.02 12.12 -63.36
N ILE A 4 -62.70 11.71 -62.13
CA ILE A 4 -61.36 11.35 -61.67
C ILE A 4 -61.03 9.98 -62.31
N THR A 5 -59.96 9.93 -63.07
CA THR A 5 -59.49 8.69 -63.72
C THR A 5 -58.70 7.83 -62.75
N PRO A 6 -58.75 6.48 -62.87
CA PRO A 6 -58.12 5.57 -61.87
C PRO A 6 -56.57 5.57 -61.77
N SER A 7 -55.92 6.31 -62.68
CA SER A 7 -54.44 6.34 -62.73
C SER A 7 -53.78 7.09 -61.59
N ILE A 8 -54.42 8.11 -60.99
CA ILE A 8 -53.85 8.95 -59.94
C ILE A 8 -53.83 8.24 -58.59
N LEU A 9 -54.79 7.34 -58.36
CA LEU A 9 -54.90 6.56 -57.13
C LEU A 9 -53.78 5.48 -56.99
N LYS A 10 -53.35 4.89 -58.14
CA LYS A 10 -52.24 3.92 -58.14
C LYS A 10 -50.89 4.52 -57.91
N GLN A 11 -50.63 5.76 -58.37
CA GLN A 11 -49.34 6.44 -58.11
C GLN A 11 -49.18 6.94 -56.66
N ALA A 12 -50.27 7.33 -55.99
CA ALA A 12 -50.28 7.74 -54.61
C ALA A 12 -50.04 6.56 -53.62
N LEU A 13 -50.59 5.35 -53.96
CA LEU A 13 -50.35 4.15 -53.17
C LEU A 13 -48.91 3.62 -53.33
N LEU A 14 -48.38 3.65 -54.56
CA LEU A 14 -46.98 3.21 -54.82
C LEU A 14 -45.92 4.08 -54.13
N LYS A 15 -46.14 5.40 -54.06
CA LYS A 15 -45.25 6.31 -53.33
C LYS A 15 -45.30 6.12 -51.78
N ARG A 16 -46.43 5.71 -51.22
CA ARG A 16 -46.55 5.41 -49.78
C ARG A 16 -45.95 4.07 -49.39
N VAL A 17 -45.96 3.06 -50.27
CA VAL A 17 -45.34 1.76 -50.03
C VAL A 17 -43.79 1.85 -50.15
N ILE A 18 -43.28 2.65 -51.09
CA ILE A 18 -41.82 2.85 -51.22
C ILE A 18 -41.24 3.68 -50.05
N LEU A 19 -42.02 4.61 -49.47
CA LEU A 19 -41.58 5.39 -48.30
C LEU A 19 -41.60 4.57 -46.99
N ALA A 20 -42.45 3.53 -46.91
CA ALA A 20 -42.51 2.61 -45.76
C ALA A 20 -41.40 1.54 -45.77
N LEU A 21 -40.83 1.22 -46.95
CA LEU A 21 -39.75 0.22 -47.08
C LEU A 21 -38.35 0.81 -46.94
N THR A 22 -38.20 2.15 -47.05
CA THR A 22 -36.91 2.83 -46.83
C THR A 22 -36.65 3.18 -45.36
N PHE A 23 -37.62 3.03 -44.43
CA PHE A 23 -37.43 3.26 -42.99
C PHE A 23 -37.14 1.97 -42.19
N ALA A 24 -37.15 0.80 -42.82
CA ALA A 24 -36.91 -0.50 -42.17
C ALA A 24 -35.47 -0.98 -42.25
N SER A 25 -34.54 -0.20 -42.82
CA SER A 25 -33.09 -0.46 -42.80
C SER A 25 -32.34 0.47 -41.86
N ILE A 26 -32.91 0.74 -40.66
CA ILE A 26 -32.11 1.20 -39.55
C ILE A 26 -31.29 -0.01 -39.11
N SER A 27 -30.06 0.00 -39.62
CA SER A 27 -28.98 -0.89 -39.21
C SER A 27 -29.01 -1.06 -37.69
N LEU A 28 -29.28 -2.28 -37.21
CA LEU A 28 -28.74 -2.75 -35.94
C LEU A 28 -27.23 -2.69 -36.09
N ALA A 29 -26.65 -1.53 -35.85
CA ALA A 29 -25.24 -1.48 -35.48
C ALA A 29 -25.12 -2.43 -34.26
N PRO A 30 -24.27 -3.45 -34.30
CA PRO A 30 -24.00 -4.22 -33.11
C PRO A 30 -23.58 -3.19 -32.07
N LEU A 31 -24.27 -3.10 -30.94
CA LEU A 31 -23.77 -2.51 -29.74
C LEU A 31 -22.43 -3.23 -29.52
N ALA A 32 -21.34 -2.57 -29.84
CA ALA A 32 -20.02 -3.02 -29.45
C ALA A 32 -20.08 -3.07 -27.92
N GLN A 33 -20.42 -4.23 -27.37
CA GLN A 33 -20.17 -4.55 -25.99
C GLN A 33 -18.67 -4.32 -25.84
N ALA A 34 -18.31 -3.28 -25.10
CA ALA A 34 -16.94 -3.10 -24.65
C ALA A 34 -16.57 -4.43 -23.99
N GLU A 35 -15.70 -5.18 -24.64
CA GLU A 35 -15.14 -6.42 -24.10
C GLU A 35 -14.55 -6.03 -22.74
N GLU A 36 -15.20 -6.44 -21.65
CA GLU A 36 -14.60 -6.33 -20.33
C GLU A 36 -13.26 -7.07 -20.44
N THR A 37 -12.17 -6.32 -20.41
CA THR A 37 -10.84 -6.91 -20.44
C THR A 37 -10.75 -7.84 -19.23
N GLN A 38 -10.93 -9.12 -19.49
CA GLN A 38 -11.00 -10.16 -18.46
C GLN A 38 -9.57 -10.27 -17.89
N ILE A 39 -9.38 -9.78 -16.69
CA ILE A 39 -8.08 -9.86 -16.00
C ILE A 39 -7.83 -11.34 -15.74
N ALA A 40 -6.63 -11.81 -16.09
CA ALA A 40 -6.24 -13.16 -15.72
C ALA A 40 -6.36 -13.35 -14.19
N PRO A 41 -6.90 -14.45 -13.70
CA PRO A 41 -6.99 -14.70 -12.26
C PRO A 41 -5.59 -14.69 -11.63
N PRO A 42 -5.48 -14.37 -10.33
CA PRO A 42 -4.23 -14.48 -9.61
C PRO A 42 -3.62 -15.88 -9.77
N PRO A 43 -2.27 -16.00 -9.80
CA PRO A 43 -1.64 -17.29 -9.96
C PRO A 43 -1.99 -18.21 -8.79
N ASN A 44 -2.20 -19.50 -9.08
CA ASN A 44 -2.31 -20.51 -8.04
C ASN A 44 -0.93 -20.76 -7.45
N LEU A 45 -0.73 -20.43 -6.17
CA LEU A 45 0.52 -20.52 -5.45
C LEU A 45 0.50 -21.65 -4.43
N ALA A 46 1.59 -22.40 -4.32
CA ALA A 46 1.75 -23.47 -3.33
C ALA A 46 2.11 -22.87 -1.95
N VAL A 47 1.18 -22.16 -1.31
CA VAL A 47 1.38 -21.44 -0.05
C VAL A 47 0.12 -21.45 0.82
N LYS A 48 0.26 -21.21 2.14
CA LYS A 48 -0.89 -21.14 3.05
C LYS A 48 -1.67 -19.82 2.92
N ALA A 49 -0.96 -18.71 2.75
CA ALA A 49 -1.54 -17.39 2.60
C ALA A 49 -0.62 -16.47 1.80
N TYR A 50 -1.22 -15.51 1.08
CA TYR A 50 -0.46 -14.44 0.43
C TYR A 50 -1.24 -13.13 0.35
N LEU A 51 -0.52 -12.04 0.13
CA LEU A 51 -1.06 -10.74 -0.22
C LEU A 51 -0.09 -10.03 -1.17
N LEU A 52 -0.62 -9.47 -2.25
CA LEU A 52 0.09 -8.57 -3.15
C LEU A 52 -0.50 -7.17 -3.04
N LYS A 53 0.35 -6.20 -2.74
CA LYS A 53 -0.04 -4.80 -2.54
C LYS A 53 0.70 -3.88 -3.51
N ASP A 54 -0.01 -2.90 -4.03
CA ASP A 54 0.61 -1.70 -4.61
C ASP A 54 1.04 -0.77 -3.48
N PHE A 55 2.31 -0.41 -3.46
CA PHE A 55 2.86 0.48 -2.44
C PHE A 55 2.34 1.92 -2.60
N ASN A 56 2.24 2.42 -3.83
CA ASN A 56 1.93 3.82 -4.13
C ASN A 56 0.46 4.15 -3.83
N SER A 57 -0.49 3.32 -4.29
CA SER A 57 -1.92 3.53 -4.04
C SER A 57 -2.38 2.98 -2.68
N GLY A 58 -1.64 2.01 -2.13
CA GLY A 58 -2.04 1.24 -0.96
C GLY A 58 -3.03 0.09 -1.27
N ASN A 59 -3.44 -0.09 -2.53
CA ASN A 59 -4.45 -1.09 -2.90
C ASN A 59 -3.92 -2.51 -2.86
N THR A 60 -4.75 -3.44 -2.38
CA THR A 60 -4.48 -4.88 -2.49
C THR A 60 -4.88 -5.36 -3.88
N ILE A 61 -3.92 -5.98 -4.60
CA ILE A 61 -4.09 -6.48 -5.97
C ILE A 61 -4.60 -7.91 -5.95
N ALA A 62 -4.03 -8.75 -5.11
CA ALA A 62 -4.39 -10.16 -5.00
C ALA A 62 -4.18 -10.66 -3.57
N THR A 63 -4.98 -11.63 -3.13
CA THR A 63 -4.93 -12.16 -1.77
C THR A 63 -5.46 -13.58 -1.71
N LEU A 64 -4.90 -14.36 -0.81
CA LEU A 64 -5.39 -15.67 -0.37
C LEU A 64 -5.21 -15.75 1.14
N ASN A 65 -6.26 -16.03 1.90
CA ASN A 65 -6.24 -16.22 3.34
C ASN A 65 -5.48 -15.10 4.11
N SER A 66 -5.55 -13.85 3.63
CA SER A 66 -4.71 -12.75 4.13
C SER A 66 -4.93 -12.37 5.60
N ASP A 67 -6.08 -12.73 6.17
CA ASP A 67 -6.44 -12.50 7.57
C ASP A 67 -6.21 -13.75 8.45
N MET A 68 -5.69 -14.85 7.88
CA MET A 68 -5.35 -16.07 8.63
C MET A 68 -4.17 -15.80 9.57
N ARG A 69 -4.33 -16.12 10.86
CA ARG A 69 -3.26 -16.02 11.85
C ARG A 69 -2.25 -17.14 11.64
N VAL A 70 -0.98 -16.78 11.60
CA VAL A 70 0.16 -17.68 11.47
C VAL A 70 1.29 -17.21 12.38
N GLU A 71 2.22 -18.09 12.69
CA GLU A 71 3.49 -17.68 13.31
C GLU A 71 4.29 -16.80 12.34
N PRO A 72 4.78 -15.62 12.79
CA PRO A 72 5.57 -14.74 11.92
C PRO A 72 6.96 -15.29 11.63
N ALA A 73 7.49 -16.17 12.47
CA ALA A 73 8.90 -16.53 12.43
C ALA A 73 9.80 -15.28 12.39
N SER A 74 10.93 -15.31 11.70
CA SER A 74 11.82 -14.16 11.59
C SER A 74 11.27 -12.97 10.79
N LEU A 75 10.03 -13.00 10.28
CA LEU A 75 9.37 -11.79 9.79
C LEU A 75 9.10 -10.79 10.92
N THR A 76 9.05 -11.24 12.17
CA THR A 76 9.05 -10.44 13.41
C THR A 76 10.13 -9.37 13.39
N LYS A 77 11.31 -9.67 12.86
CA LYS A 77 12.45 -8.75 12.79
C LYS A 77 12.22 -7.50 11.94
N LEU A 78 11.14 -7.46 11.14
CA LEU A 78 10.70 -6.20 10.52
C LEU A 78 10.21 -5.20 11.56
N MET A 79 9.50 -5.65 12.61
CA MET A 79 9.09 -4.78 13.71
C MET A 79 10.29 -4.40 14.59
N THR A 80 11.22 -5.32 14.81
CA THR A 80 12.48 -5.03 15.54
C THR A 80 13.30 -3.96 14.79
N ALA A 81 13.43 -4.08 13.47
CA ALA A 81 14.08 -3.07 12.63
C ALA A 81 13.32 -1.74 12.64
N TYR A 82 11.99 -1.77 12.56
CA TYR A 82 11.15 -0.57 12.59
C TYR A 82 11.38 0.23 13.88
N LEU A 83 11.36 -0.43 15.05
CA LEU A 83 11.60 0.23 16.33
C LEU A 83 13.06 0.70 16.47
N SER A 84 14.02 -0.06 15.95
CA SER A 84 15.43 0.36 15.91
C SER A 84 15.63 1.61 15.06
N PHE A 85 15.00 1.68 13.88
CA PHE A 85 15.04 2.88 13.03
C PHE A 85 14.32 4.07 13.67
N LYS A 86 13.23 3.82 14.40
CA LYS A 86 12.53 4.84 15.18
C LYS A 86 13.42 5.38 16.31
N ALA A 87 14.17 4.53 17.01
CA ALA A 87 15.13 4.92 18.03
C ALA A 87 16.28 5.76 17.45
N LEU A 88 16.80 5.39 16.27
CA LEU A 88 17.80 6.19 15.53
C LEU A 88 17.24 7.56 15.11
N LYS A 89 16.04 7.60 14.55
CA LYS A 89 15.37 8.86 14.13
C LYS A 89 15.14 9.79 15.30
N ASN A 90 14.81 9.26 16.46
CA ASN A 90 14.58 10.00 17.69
C ASN A 90 15.87 10.28 18.48
N LYS A 91 17.04 9.88 17.96
CA LYS A 91 18.36 10.03 18.60
C LYS A 91 18.50 9.30 19.95
N HIS A 92 17.69 8.28 20.20
CA HIS A 92 17.84 7.39 21.36
C HIS A 92 18.93 6.35 21.12
N LEU A 93 19.26 6.06 19.87
CA LEU A 93 20.42 5.29 19.43
C LEU A 93 21.22 6.08 18.39
N GLN A 94 22.50 5.71 18.23
CA GLN A 94 23.36 6.17 17.15
C GLN A 94 23.98 4.95 16.45
N LEU A 95 24.21 5.04 15.14
CA LEU A 95 24.78 3.92 14.37
C LEU A 95 26.14 3.47 14.89
N THR A 96 26.98 4.41 15.33
CA THR A 96 28.31 4.16 15.88
C THR A 96 28.33 3.80 17.37
N GLN A 97 27.17 3.88 18.03
CA GLN A 97 27.04 3.48 19.44
C GLN A 97 27.24 1.97 19.56
N THR A 98 28.04 1.55 20.53
CA THR A 98 28.17 0.13 20.87
C THR A 98 27.18 -0.27 21.94
N LEU A 99 26.66 -1.47 21.82
CA LEU A 99 25.76 -2.10 22.79
C LEU A 99 26.45 -3.30 23.45
N PRO A 100 26.19 -3.53 24.74
CA PRO A 100 26.69 -4.72 25.43
C PRO A 100 25.94 -5.96 24.93
N VAL A 101 26.64 -7.06 24.76
CA VAL A 101 26.07 -8.36 24.39
C VAL A 101 25.80 -9.16 25.67
N SER A 102 24.51 -9.40 25.96
CA SER A 102 24.12 -10.23 27.10
C SER A 102 24.40 -11.72 26.85
N GLU A 103 24.49 -12.50 27.91
CA GLU A 103 24.58 -13.97 27.80
C GLU A 103 23.33 -14.57 27.13
N ILE A 104 22.17 -13.95 27.31
CA ILE A 104 20.92 -14.35 26.66
C ILE A 104 21.05 -14.20 25.15
N ALA A 105 21.47 -13.02 24.67
CA ALA A 105 21.70 -12.77 23.26
C ALA A 105 22.77 -13.70 22.67
N TRP A 106 23.88 -13.90 23.36
CA TRP A 106 24.97 -14.76 22.89
C TRP A 106 24.56 -16.23 22.76
N LYS A 107 23.85 -16.78 23.79
CA LYS A 107 23.45 -18.19 23.84
C LYS A 107 22.22 -18.51 22.99
N ILE A 108 21.46 -17.49 22.51
CA ILE A 108 20.22 -17.71 21.81
C ILE A 108 20.37 -18.68 20.64
N GLU A 109 19.35 -19.51 20.40
CA GLU A 109 19.33 -20.49 19.32
C GLU A 109 18.96 -19.87 17.97
N GLY A 110 19.13 -20.67 16.92
CA GLY A 110 18.77 -20.33 15.54
C GLY A 110 19.82 -19.52 14.80
N SER A 111 19.39 -18.60 13.96
CA SER A 111 20.31 -17.79 13.13
C SER A 111 21.07 -16.77 13.95
N LYS A 112 22.38 -16.64 13.73
CA LYS A 112 23.28 -15.74 14.47
C LYS A 112 24.17 -14.95 13.52
N MET A 113 24.56 -13.74 13.93
CA MET A 113 25.70 -13.04 13.35
C MET A 113 27.01 -13.36 14.11
N PHE A 114 26.94 -14.13 15.19
CA PHE A 114 28.07 -14.57 16.02
C PHE A 114 28.74 -13.45 16.82
N ILE A 115 27.93 -12.62 17.51
CA ILE A 115 28.43 -11.68 18.50
C ILE A 115 28.85 -12.39 19.78
N GLU A 116 29.78 -11.78 20.53
CA GLU A 116 30.34 -12.39 21.73
C GLU A 116 30.24 -11.42 22.92
N PRO A 117 30.01 -11.95 24.15
CA PRO A 117 30.13 -11.14 25.36
C PRO A 117 31.50 -10.48 25.44
N ASN A 118 31.56 -9.29 26.04
CA ASN A 118 32.79 -8.51 26.22
C ASN A 118 33.46 -7.99 24.93
N LYS A 119 32.87 -8.23 23.75
CA LYS A 119 33.27 -7.60 22.49
C LYS A 119 32.23 -6.54 22.12
N PRO A 120 32.58 -5.25 22.09
CA PRO A 120 31.66 -4.21 21.69
C PRO A 120 31.17 -4.44 20.25
N VAL A 121 29.87 -4.28 20.02
CA VAL A 121 29.25 -4.36 18.70
C VAL A 121 28.42 -3.11 18.47
N THR A 122 28.59 -2.47 17.32
CA THR A 122 27.89 -1.24 17.01
C THR A 122 26.44 -1.51 16.59
N VAL A 123 25.57 -0.53 16.76
CA VAL A 123 24.17 -0.58 16.30
C VAL A 123 24.12 -0.83 14.79
N ASP A 124 25.05 -0.26 14.01
CA ASP A 124 25.12 -0.49 12.57
C ASP A 124 25.42 -1.95 12.21
N GLU A 125 26.39 -2.57 12.88
CA GLU A 125 26.71 -3.99 12.69
C GLU A 125 25.56 -4.89 13.09
N LEU A 126 24.89 -4.59 14.21
CA LEU A 126 23.70 -5.33 14.67
C LEU A 126 22.54 -5.26 13.65
N LEU A 127 22.30 -4.08 13.07
CA LEU A 127 21.28 -3.93 12.04
C LEU A 127 21.60 -4.75 10.79
N HIS A 128 22.87 -4.76 10.34
CA HIS A 128 23.29 -5.61 9.22
C HIS A 128 23.11 -7.10 9.55
N GLY A 129 23.58 -7.54 10.70
CA GLY A 129 23.46 -8.93 11.14
C GLY A 129 22.00 -9.38 11.29
N MET A 130 21.13 -8.56 11.84
CA MET A 130 19.71 -8.87 12.00
C MET A 130 18.98 -8.94 10.64
N ILE A 131 19.21 -8.01 9.74
CA ILE A 131 18.46 -7.89 8.49
C ILE A 131 18.96 -8.92 7.47
N ILE A 132 20.28 -9.04 7.29
CA ILE A 132 20.88 -9.86 6.23
C ILE A 132 20.87 -11.35 6.61
N GLN A 133 21.45 -11.67 7.76
CA GLN A 133 21.62 -13.06 8.23
C GLN A 133 20.44 -13.53 9.07
N SER A 134 19.56 -12.63 9.46
CA SER A 134 18.47 -12.92 10.40
C SER A 134 18.95 -13.24 11.83
N GLY A 135 20.05 -12.62 12.29
CA GLY A 135 20.65 -12.88 13.59
C GLY A 135 19.70 -12.66 14.76
N ASN A 136 19.44 -13.73 15.53
CA ASN A 136 18.64 -13.67 16.75
C ASN A 136 19.43 -12.94 17.86
N ASP A 137 20.72 -13.20 17.94
CA ASP A 137 21.66 -12.54 18.83
C ASP A 137 21.65 -11.02 18.63
N ALA A 138 21.76 -10.55 17.39
CA ALA A 138 21.65 -9.13 17.04
C ALA A 138 20.27 -8.54 17.39
N SER A 139 19.20 -9.30 17.20
CA SER A 139 17.82 -8.85 17.49
C SER A 139 17.61 -8.60 18.97
N ILE A 140 18.08 -9.53 19.83
CA ILE A 140 17.98 -9.40 21.30
C ILE A 140 18.85 -8.24 21.78
N THR A 141 20.10 -8.11 21.29
CA THR A 141 20.99 -7.03 21.69
C THR A 141 20.41 -5.65 21.35
N LEU A 142 19.77 -5.51 20.16
CA LEU A 142 19.06 -4.29 19.79
C LEU A 142 17.84 -4.04 20.71
N ALA A 143 17.07 -5.07 21.01
CA ALA A 143 15.91 -4.97 21.89
C ALA A 143 16.29 -4.54 23.31
N GLU A 144 17.33 -5.15 23.88
CA GLU A 144 17.87 -4.79 25.20
C GLU A 144 18.46 -3.37 25.22
N GLY A 145 19.15 -2.96 24.15
CA GLY A 145 19.69 -1.61 24.00
C GLY A 145 18.62 -0.53 23.88
N ILE A 146 17.42 -0.86 23.43
CA ILE A 146 16.30 0.09 23.27
C ILE A 146 15.39 0.10 24.49
N ALA A 147 15.11 -1.06 25.09
CA ALA A 147 14.07 -1.22 26.10
C ALA A 147 14.57 -1.88 27.40
N SER A 148 15.88 -2.05 27.57
CA SER A 148 16.55 -2.69 28.69
C SER A 148 16.28 -4.20 28.84
N THR A 149 15.09 -4.69 28.41
CA THR A 149 14.77 -6.12 28.37
C THR A 149 13.97 -6.46 27.09
N GLU A 150 14.11 -7.70 26.60
CA GLU A 150 13.33 -8.17 25.44
C GLU A 150 11.83 -8.15 25.73
N MET A 151 11.40 -8.42 26.95
CA MET A 151 9.99 -8.36 27.36
C MET A 151 9.40 -6.96 27.20
N GLN A 152 10.08 -5.94 27.69
CA GLN A 152 9.67 -4.54 27.53
C GLN A 152 9.70 -4.13 26.05
N PHE A 153 10.66 -4.66 25.29
CA PHE A 153 10.69 -4.43 23.85
C PHE A 153 9.50 -5.05 23.14
N ALA A 154 9.08 -6.26 23.49
CA ALA A 154 7.87 -6.90 22.95
C ALA A 154 6.60 -6.08 23.26
N GLU A 155 6.50 -5.48 24.43
CA GLU A 155 5.41 -4.52 24.72
C GLU A 155 5.45 -3.30 23.78
N MET A 156 6.65 -2.76 23.53
CA MET A 156 6.80 -1.66 22.56
C MET A 156 6.39 -2.10 21.14
N MET A 157 6.76 -3.32 20.71
CA MET A 157 6.35 -3.90 19.44
C MET A 157 4.82 -3.98 19.33
N ASN A 158 4.13 -4.41 20.37
CA ASN A 158 2.67 -4.51 20.39
C ASN A 158 1.98 -3.14 20.38
N LYS A 159 2.50 -2.15 21.12
CA LYS A 159 2.00 -0.76 21.04
C LYS A 159 2.16 -0.19 19.64
N GLU A 160 3.30 -0.45 19.01
CA GLU A 160 3.56 0.01 17.64
C GLU A 160 2.68 -0.72 16.62
N ALA A 161 2.46 -2.02 16.76
CA ALA A 161 1.54 -2.79 15.94
C ALA A 161 0.12 -2.20 15.98
N GLN A 162 -0.38 -1.86 17.17
CA GLN A 162 -1.67 -1.19 17.34
C GLN A 162 -1.70 0.18 16.64
N ARG A 163 -0.65 1.00 16.82
CA ARG A 163 -0.53 2.31 16.16
C ARG A 163 -0.55 2.21 14.63
N LEU A 164 0.08 1.19 14.08
CA LEU A 164 0.11 0.92 12.63
C LEU A 164 -1.20 0.29 12.12
N GLY A 165 -2.09 -0.14 13.00
CA GLY A 165 -3.35 -0.79 12.63
C GLY A 165 -3.23 -2.29 12.35
N MET A 166 -2.18 -2.96 12.86
CA MET A 166 -1.98 -4.42 12.78
C MET A 166 -2.86 -5.13 13.81
N LYS A 167 -4.16 -5.26 13.50
CA LYS A 167 -5.18 -5.71 14.45
C LYS A 167 -5.14 -7.20 14.81
N ASN A 168 -4.46 -8.00 14.00
CA ASN A 168 -4.34 -9.45 14.17
C ASN A 168 -2.88 -9.87 14.35
N THR A 169 -2.10 -9.05 15.06
CA THR A 169 -0.68 -9.32 15.33
C THR A 169 -0.40 -9.16 16.82
N HIS A 170 0.35 -10.10 17.37
CA HIS A 170 0.88 -10.04 18.73
C HIS A 170 2.31 -10.57 18.74
N PHE A 171 3.22 -9.78 19.31
CA PHE A 171 4.64 -10.11 19.42
C PHE A 171 4.98 -10.52 20.85
N MET A 172 5.72 -11.62 21.01
CA MET A 172 6.20 -12.12 22.30
C MET A 172 7.71 -11.90 22.49
N ASN A 173 8.46 -11.74 21.39
CA ASN A 173 9.91 -11.56 21.40
C ASN A 173 10.38 -10.77 20.17
N ALA A 174 11.65 -10.37 20.17
CA ALA A 174 12.27 -9.59 19.11
C ALA A 174 12.74 -10.42 17.90
N THR A 175 12.77 -11.74 18.04
CA THR A 175 13.42 -12.66 17.10
C THR A 175 12.46 -13.39 16.17
N GLY A 176 11.25 -13.67 16.63
CA GLY A 176 10.28 -14.55 15.98
C GLY A 176 10.47 -16.02 16.32
N LEU A 177 11.12 -16.34 17.43
CA LEU A 177 11.13 -17.69 17.97
C LEU A 177 9.71 -18.09 18.38
N PRO A 178 9.36 -19.38 18.28
CA PRO A 178 8.01 -19.86 18.54
C PRO A 178 7.50 -19.52 19.94
N ASP A 179 6.27 -19.03 20.00
CA ASP A 179 5.48 -18.87 21.22
C ASP A 179 4.00 -18.98 20.82
N PRO A 180 3.14 -19.66 21.60
CA PRO A 180 1.73 -19.84 21.28
C PRO A 180 0.95 -18.51 21.10
N GLN A 181 1.41 -17.43 21.71
CA GLN A 181 0.80 -16.11 21.60
C GLN A 181 1.49 -15.20 20.57
N HIS A 182 2.49 -15.70 19.83
CA HIS A 182 3.22 -14.97 18.82
C HIS A 182 2.60 -15.22 17.44
N TYR A 183 1.75 -14.32 16.96
CA TYR A 183 1.04 -14.49 15.70
C TYR A 183 0.95 -13.19 14.90
N THR A 184 0.71 -13.33 13.62
CA THR A 184 0.46 -12.25 12.66
C THR A 184 -0.40 -12.72 11.50
N THR A 185 -0.66 -11.83 10.52
CA THR A 185 -1.35 -12.15 9.27
C THR A 185 -0.60 -11.57 8.07
N ALA A 186 -0.87 -12.07 6.86
CA ALA A 186 -0.29 -11.51 5.63
C ALA A 186 -0.67 -10.04 5.45
N LYS A 187 -1.88 -9.67 5.85
CA LYS A 187 -2.39 -8.31 5.79
C LYS A 187 -1.64 -7.36 6.73
N ASP A 188 -1.46 -7.75 7.98
CA ASP A 188 -0.74 -6.95 8.97
C ASP A 188 0.75 -6.81 8.61
N LEU A 189 1.36 -7.87 8.10
CA LEU A 189 2.74 -7.82 7.59
C LEU A 189 2.90 -6.89 6.39
N ALA A 190 1.92 -6.82 5.50
CA ALA A 190 1.92 -5.85 4.41
C ALA A 190 1.80 -4.40 4.90
N VAL A 191 1.08 -4.17 6.00
CA VAL A 191 1.02 -2.86 6.68
C VAL A 191 2.39 -2.50 7.22
N LEU A 192 3.04 -3.40 7.97
CA LEU A 192 4.37 -3.19 8.55
C LEU A 192 5.43 -2.95 7.47
N ALA A 193 5.44 -3.75 6.40
CA ALA A 193 6.36 -3.60 5.28
C ALA A 193 6.19 -2.24 4.59
N THR A 194 4.95 -1.81 4.39
CA THR A 194 4.63 -0.48 3.83
C THR A 194 5.14 0.64 4.73
N ALA A 195 4.86 0.56 6.03
CA ALA A 195 5.29 1.55 7.01
C ALA A 195 6.81 1.66 7.09
N LEU A 196 7.52 0.52 7.09
CA LEU A 196 8.98 0.49 7.16
C LEU A 196 9.62 1.22 5.97
N ILE A 197 9.13 0.96 4.75
CA ILE A 197 9.63 1.62 3.54
C ILE A 197 9.30 3.13 3.55
N SER A 198 8.09 3.49 4.00
CA SER A 198 7.61 4.88 3.98
C SER A 198 8.26 5.75 5.04
N ASP A 199 8.40 5.25 6.27
CA ASP A 199 8.85 6.04 7.43
C ASP A 199 10.37 6.10 7.53
N PHE A 200 11.08 5.10 6.93
CA PHE A 200 12.53 4.93 7.00
C PHE A 200 13.15 4.58 5.64
N PRO A 201 12.90 5.38 4.57
CA PRO A 201 13.34 5.06 3.21
C PRO A 201 14.87 4.93 3.07
N ASP A 202 15.64 5.76 3.81
CA ASP A 202 17.10 5.74 3.75
C ASP A 202 17.67 4.46 4.38
N GLN A 203 17.18 4.05 5.56
CA GLN A 203 17.57 2.81 6.22
C GLN A 203 17.16 1.60 5.41
N TYR A 204 15.95 1.63 4.82
CA TYR A 204 15.48 0.58 3.93
C TYR A 204 16.44 0.40 2.74
N LYS A 205 16.72 1.49 2.02
CA LYS A 205 17.63 1.48 0.86
C LYS A 205 19.03 1.00 1.22
N ARG A 206 19.54 1.40 2.39
CA ARG A 206 20.90 1.08 2.84
C ARG A 206 21.06 -0.39 3.22
N LEU A 207 20.05 -1.04 3.80
CA LEU A 207 20.20 -2.34 4.47
C LEU A 207 19.54 -3.50 3.75
N TYR A 208 18.35 -3.31 3.15
CA TYR A 208 17.53 -4.43 2.72
C TYR A 208 17.94 -5.05 1.38
N SER A 209 18.67 -4.32 0.55
CA SER A 209 19.21 -4.82 -0.72
C SER A 209 20.62 -5.40 -0.61
N VAL A 210 21.22 -5.37 0.57
CA VAL A 210 22.57 -5.92 0.80
C VAL A 210 22.54 -7.43 0.66
N LYS A 211 23.39 -7.96 -0.23
CA LYS A 211 23.40 -9.39 -0.60
C LYS A 211 24.16 -10.26 0.38
N GLU A 212 25.21 -9.75 1.01
CA GLU A 212 26.01 -10.47 2.00
C GLU A 212 26.62 -9.51 3.02
N TYR A 213 26.95 -10.02 4.16
CA TYR A 213 27.60 -9.25 5.21
C TYR A 213 28.65 -10.08 5.95
N THR A 214 29.79 -9.47 6.21
CA THR A 214 30.89 -10.10 6.95
C THR A 214 31.01 -9.48 8.33
N TYR A 215 30.90 -10.30 9.34
CA TYR A 215 31.15 -9.93 10.73
C TYR A 215 32.08 -10.96 11.37
N ASN A 216 33.07 -10.52 12.12
CA ASN A 216 34.03 -11.39 12.82
C ASN A 216 34.68 -12.46 11.88
N ASN A 217 35.07 -12.02 10.67
CA ASN A 217 35.60 -12.87 9.58
C ASN A 217 34.65 -13.97 9.07
N ILE A 218 33.37 -13.91 9.39
CA ILE A 218 32.35 -14.84 8.91
C ILE A 218 31.45 -14.11 7.91
N THR A 219 31.55 -14.47 6.63
CA THR A 219 30.69 -13.94 5.58
C THR A 219 29.43 -14.79 5.48
N GLN A 220 28.25 -14.16 5.54
CA GLN A 220 26.96 -14.84 5.40
C GLN A 220 26.10 -14.14 4.34
N PRO A 221 25.47 -14.90 3.42
CA PRO A 221 24.58 -14.33 2.42
C PRO A 221 23.23 -13.92 3.00
N ASN A 222 22.58 -12.96 2.36
CA ASN A 222 21.19 -12.63 2.65
C ASN A 222 20.32 -13.84 2.31
N ARG A 223 19.34 -14.13 3.16
CA ARG A 223 18.44 -15.27 2.97
C ARG A 223 17.35 -15.04 1.92
N ASN A 224 17.16 -13.79 1.47
CA ASN A 224 16.24 -13.44 0.40
C ASN A 224 16.88 -13.71 -0.98
N ARG A 225 16.65 -14.90 -1.54
CA ARG A 225 17.20 -15.30 -2.84
C ARG A 225 16.74 -14.43 -4.00
N LEU A 226 15.61 -13.72 -3.88
CA LEU A 226 15.13 -12.83 -4.95
C LEU A 226 16.09 -11.66 -5.23
N LEU A 227 16.94 -11.25 -4.29
CA LEU A 227 17.97 -10.24 -4.52
C LEU A 227 18.97 -10.62 -5.62
N TRP A 228 19.12 -11.92 -5.91
CA TRP A 228 19.97 -12.42 -7.02
C TRP A 228 19.16 -12.76 -8.26
N LEU A 229 17.91 -13.18 -8.10
CA LEU A 229 17.06 -13.68 -9.18
C LEU A 229 16.32 -12.56 -9.94
N ASP A 230 16.02 -11.44 -9.29
CA ASP A 230 15.34 -10.30 -9.92
C ASP A 230 16.03 -8.98 -9.52
N PRO A 231 16.67 -8.27 -10.48
CA PRO A 231 17.38 -7.01 -10.19
C PRO A 231 16.46 -5.87 -9.72
N ASN A 232 15.15 -6.01 -9.88
CA ASN A 232 14.18 -5.03 -9.40
C ASN A 232 13.78 -5.24 -7.95
N VAL A 233 14.15 -6.39 -7.33
CA VAL A 233 13.89 -6.67 -5.92
C VAL A 233 14.93 -5.99 -5.05
N ASP A 234 14.46 -5.23 -4.05
CA ASP A 234 15.29 -4.45 -3.12
C ASP A 234 15.06 -4.79 -1.64
N GLY A 235 14.37 -5.88 -1.34
CA GLY A 235 14.06 -6.36 0.02
C GLY A 235 13.05 -7.52 -0.02
N MET A 236 12.56 -8.06 1.09
CA MET A 236 12.74 -7.54 2.43
C MET A 236 13.28 -8.64 3.37
N LYS A 237 12.42 -9.56 3.83
CA LYS A 237 12.73 -10.47 4.93
C LYS A 237 12.15 -11.84 4.72
N THR A 238 12.93 -12.87 5.09
CA THR A 238 12.51 -14.27 5.16
C THR A 238 12.17 -14.69 6.59
N GLY A 239 11.30 -15.69 6.73
CA GLY A 239 11.00 -16.37 7.98
C GLY A 239 10.89 -17.87 7.75
N HIS A 240 11.19 -18.65 8.78
CA HIS A 240 10.96 -20.11 8.79
C HIS A 240 10.90 -20.62 10.22
N THR A 241 9.87 -21.41 10.51
CA THR A 241 9.79 -22.38 11.61
C THR A 241 9.10 -23.64 11.04
N GLU A 242 9.15 -24.75 11.73
CA GLU A 242 8.45 -25.99 11.32
C GLU A 242 6.95 -25.75 11.08
N SER A 243 6.30 -24.99 11.97
CA SER A 243 4.85 -24.71 11.91
C SER A 243 4.51 -23.62 10.89
N ALA A 244 5.31 -22.55 10.81
CA ALA A 244 5.10 -21.45 9.86
C ALA A 244 5.32 -21.90 8.41
N GLY A 245 6.23 -22.86 8.17
CA GLY A 245 6.76 -23.14 6.85
C GLY A 245 7.70 -22.01 6.37
N PHE A 246 7.99 -21.95 5.09
CA PHE A 246 8.88 -20.95 4.52
C PHE A 246 8.12 -19.70 4.12
N CYS A 247 8.49 -18.56 4.69
CA CYS A 247 7.84 -17.26 4.49
C CYS A 247 8.79 -16.24 3.85
N LEU A 248 8.25 -15.34 3.02
CA LEU A 248 8.99 -14.24 2.43
C LEU A 248 8.09 -13.02 2.26
N ILE A 249 8.56 -11.89 2.75
CA ILE A 249 8.07 -10.58 2.29
C ILE A 249 9.09 -10.05 1.31
N SER A 250 8.64 -9.71 0.10
CA SER A 250 9.52 -9.13 -0.92
C SER A 250 8.94 -7.82 -1.46
N SER A 251 9.83 -6.93 -1.85
CA SER A 251 9.52 -5.66 -2.49
C SER A 251 10.31 -5.54 -3.78
N ALA A 252 9.62 -5.15 -4.84
CA ALA A 252 10.24 -4.88 -6.14
C ALA A 252 9.77 -3.54 -6.69
N LYS A 253 10.66 -2.84 -7.44
CA LYS A 253 10.35 -1.57 -8.08
C LYS A 253 10.67 -1.64 -9.56
N ARG A 254 9.65 -1.44 -10.43
CA ARG A 254 9.79 -1.38 -11.90
C ARG A 254 9.13 -0.10 -12.40
N ASP A 255 9.83 0.67 -13.22
CA ASP A 255 9.33 1.90 -13.86
C ASP A 255 8.67 2.88 -12.86
N GLY A 256 9.26 3.04 -11.68
CA GLY A 256 8.75 3.92 -10.63
C GLY A 256 7.65 3.32 -9.76
N VAL A 257 7.03 2.21 -10.17
CA VAL A 257 5.98 1.51 -9.43
C VAL A 257 6.58 0.47 -8.51
N ARG A 258 6.14 0.45 -7.22
CA ARG A 258 6.57 -0.53 -6.23
C ARG A 258 5.44 -1.51 -5.90
N ARG A 259 5.78 -2.79 -5.85
CA ARG A 259 4.91 -3.87 -5.38
C ARG A 259 5.50 -4.51 -4.13
N ILE A 260 4.64 -4.85 -3.17
CA ILE A 260 5.01 -5.63 -1.99
C ILE A 260 4.26 -6.95 -2.05
N SER A 261 4.98 -8.06 -1.99
CA SER A 261 4.39 -9.39 -1.88
C SER A 261 4.69 -9.99 -0.50
N VAL A 262 3.66 -10.54 0.13
CA VAL A 262 3.75 -11.33 1.36
C VAL A 262 3.35 -12.75 1.01
N VAL A 263 4.26 -13.71 1.19
CA VAL A 263 4.05 -15.14 0.95
C VAL A 263 4.35 -15.90 2.23
N LEU A 264 3.37 -16.67 2.72
CA LEU A 264 3.42 -17.38 4.00
C LEU A 264 3.15 -18.87 3.81
N GLY A 265 3.99 -19.70 4.42
CA GLY A 265 3.78 -21.14 4.46
C GLY A 265 4.07 -21.87 3.16
N ALA A 266 5.08 -21.46 2.41
CA ALA A 266 5.59 -22.22 1.27
C ALA A 266 6.30 -23.51 1.76
N PRO A 267 6.36 -24.58 0.92
CA PRO A 267 6.92 -25.88 1.33
C PRO A 267 8.45 -25.91 1.41
N SER A 268 9.15 -24.94 0.79
CA SER A 268 10.63 -24.89 0.78
C SER A 268 11.18 -23.49 0.61
N ASP A 269 12.49 -23.34 0.86
CA ASP A 269 13.22 -22.08 0.61
C ASP A 269 13.15 -21.65 -0.87
N ALA A 270 13.31 -22.61 -1.78
CA ALA A 270 13.19 -22.32 -3.22
C ALA A 270 11.74 -21.95 -3.58
N ALA A 271 10.75 -22.63 -3.02
CA ALA A 271 9.34 -22.36 -3.28
C ALA A 271 8.94 -20.95 -2.85
N ARG A 272 9.31 -20.48 -1.63
CA ARG A 272 8.96 -19.12 -1.20
C ARG A 272 9.50 -18.04 -2.16
N ALA A 273 10.70 -18.23 -2.73
CA ALA A 273 11.25 -17.32 -3.71
C ALA A 273 10.49 -17.37 -5.04
N THR A 274 10.25 -18.57 -5.57
CA THR A 274 9.51 -18.77 -6.83
C THR A 274 8.08 -18.24 -6.73
N GLU A 275 7.35 -18.55 -5.65
CA GLU A 275 5.97 -18.12 -5.47
C GLU A 275 5.85 -16.59 -5.27
N SER A 276 6.82 -15.98 -4.56
CA SER A 276 6.88 -14.51 -4.44
C SER A 276 7.17 -13.85 -5.78
N GLN A 277 8.05 -14.42 -6.61
CA GLN A 277 8.34 -13.90 -7.95
C GLN A 277 7.13 -13.98 -8.89
N LYS A 278 6.40 -15.12 -8.88
CA LYS A 278 5.14 -15.26 -9.63
C LYS A 278 4.14 -14.18 -9.24
N LEU A 279 3.99 -13.95 -7.93
CA LEU A 279 3.05 -12.97 -7.40
C LEU A 279 3.43 -11.53 -7.79
N LEU A 280 4.71 -11.16 -7.67
CA LEU A 280 5.22 -9.86 -8.12
C LEU A 280 5.02 -9.67 -9.62
N ASN A 281 5.38 -10.69 -10.43
CA ASN A 281 5.22 -10.63 -11.88
C ASN A 281 3.76 -10.46 -12.29
N TYR A 282 2.83 -11.15 -11.63
CA TYR A 282 1.39 -10.96 -11.85
C TYR A 282 0.98 -9.49 -11.66
N GLY A 283 1.42 -8.86 -10.57
CA GLY A 283 1.11 -7.45 -10.30
C GLY A 283 1.67 -6.50 -11.36
N PHE A 284 2.91 -6.70 -11.81
CA PHE A 284 3.52 -5.85 -12.83
C PHE A 284 3.00 -6.14 -14.25
N GLN A 285 2.60 -7.36 -14.52
CA GLN A 285 2.09 -7.74 -15.83
C GLN A 285 0.69 -7.23 -16.10
N TYR A 286 -0.19 -7.31 -15.10
CA TYR A 286 -1.63 -7.07 -15.31
C TYR A 286 -2.15 -5.75 -14.76
N PHE A 287 -1.37 -5.02 -13.94
CA PHE A 287 -1.82 -3.80 -13.27
C PHE A 287 -0.86 -2.63 -13.49
N ASP A 288 -1.45 -1.46 -13.72
CA ASP A 288 -0.75 -0.18 -13.70
C ASP A 288 -1.05 0.56 -12.40
N SER A 289 -0.09 1.38 -11.95
CA SER A 289 -0.27 2.33 -10.86
C SER A 289 -0.01 3.73 -11.39
N THR A 290 -1.06 4.51 -11.49
CA THR A 290 -1.02 5.84 -12.13
C THR A 290 -1.21 6.94 -11.10
N LEU A 291 -0.31 7.94 -11.11
CA LEU A 291 -0.47 9.16 -10.34
C LEU A 291 -1.60 10.00 -10.95
N VAL A 292 -2.70 10.16 -10.20
CA VAL A 292 -3.89 10.90 -10.66
C VAL A 292 -3.82 12.36 -10.25
N TYR A 293 -3.50 12.61 -8.98
CA TYR A 293 -3.36 13.96 -8.44
C TYR A 293 -2.12 14.06 -7.55
N LYS A 294 -1.36 15.13 -7.73
CA LYS A 294 -0.28 15.52 -6.81
C LYS A 294 -0.86 16.28 -5.62
N GLN A 295 -0.25 16.13 -4.45
CA GLN A 295 -0.61 16.84 -3.22
C GLN A 295 -0.73 18.36 -3.41
N SER A 296 0.13 18.97 -4.24
CA SER A 296 0.13 20.42 -4.52
C SER A 296 -0.86 20.85 -5.60
N GLN A 297 -1.50 19.90 -6.29
CA GLN A 297 -2.39 20.18 -7.42
C GLN A 297 -3.76 20.63 -6.93
N SER A 298 -4.22 21.80 -7.46
CA SER A 298 -5.62 22.21 -7.29
C SER A 298 -6.52 21.31 -8.12
N ILE A 299 -7.52 20.71 -7.46
CA ILE A 299 -8.46 19.77 -8.10
C ILE A 299 -9.76 20.47 -8.47
N SER A 300 -10.28 21.30 -7.58
CA SER A 300 -11.46 22.14 -7.83
C SER A 300 -11.44 23.40 -7.00
N GLN A 301 -12.21 24.41 -7.43
CA GLN A 301 -12.47 25.62 -6.65
C GLN A 301 -13.86 25.50 -6.01
N LEU A 302 -13.91 25.62 -4.70
CA LEU A 302 -15.13 25.50 -3.92
C LEU A 302 -15.53 26.83 -3.32
N LYS A 303 -16.84 27.12 -3.31
CA LYS A 303 -17.38 28.35 -2.73
C LYS A 303 -17.30 28.28 -1.20
N VAL A 304 -16.79 29.37 -0.60
CA VAL A 304 -16.70 29.55 0.85
C VAL A 304 -17.58 30.71 1.29
N TRP A 305 -18.26 30.51 2.40
CA TRP A 305 -19.14 31.50 3.01
C TRP A 305 -18.53 32.03 4.30
N LYS A 306 -18.83 33.29 4.61
CA LYS A 306 -18.40 33.99 5.84
C LYS A 306 -16.88 34.05 6.02
N GLY A 307 -16.12 33.89 4.93
CA GLY A 307 -14.67 33.90 4.91
C GLY A 307 -14.08 35.21 4.40
N THR A 308 -12.79 35.41 4.70
CA THR A 308 -12.00 36.52 4.11
C THR A 308 -11.84 36.37 2.59
N GLU A 309 -12.03 35.16 2.09
CA GLU A 309 -12.08 34.83 0.66
C GLU A 309 -13.33 33.98 0.39
N ASN A 310 -13.87 34.10 -0.83
CA ASN A 310 -15.10 33.41 -1.24
C ASN A 310 -14.86 32.13 -2.06
N GLN A 311 -13.60 31.78 -2.31
CA GLN A 311 -13.19 30.58 -3.04
C GLN A 311 -12.01 29.91 -2.36
N LEU A 312 -12.02 28.58 -2.34
CA LEU A 312 -11.00 27.73 -1.78
C LEU A 312 -10.67 26.59 -2.74
N ALA A 313 -9.38 26.47 -3.09
CA ALA A 313 -8.91 25.32 -3.84
C ALA A 313 -8.93 24.07 -2.96
N SER A 314 -9.46 22.99 -3.50
CA SER A 314 -9.31 21.64 -2.91
C SER A 314 -8.08 20.95 -3.48
N THR A 315 -7.44 20.10 -2.67
CA THR A 315 -6.33 19.23 -3.04
C THR A 315 -6.44 17.89 -2.32
N VAL A 316 -5.49 16.99 -2.53
CA VAL A 316 -5.33 15.75 -1.74
C VAL A 316 -4.24 15.91 -0.69
N ALA A 317 -4.35 15.16 0.42
CA ALA A 317 -3.38 15.25 1.51
C ALA A 317 -1.98 14.71 1.14
N ASN A 318 -1.92 13.75 0.23
CA ASN A 318 -0.71 13.15 -0.33
C ASN A 318 -0.93 12.89 -1.82
N ASP A 319 0.14 12.59 -2.56
CA ASP A 319 0.04 12.14 -3.94
C ASP A 319 -0.91 10.95 -4.04
N LEU A 320 -1.89 11.06 -4.95
CA LEU A 320 -2.94 10.07 -5.11
C LEU A 320 -2.68 9.21 -6.34
N TYR A 321 -2.50 7.91 -6.09
CA TYR A 321 -2.34 6.90 -7.11
C TYR A 321 -3.57 6.01 -7.19
N LEU A 322 -3.90 5.55 -8.39
CA LEU A 322 -4.87 4.48 -8.63
C LEU A 322 -4.15 3.27 -9.21
N THR A 323 -4.46 2.09 -8.68
CA THR A 323 -4.01 0.82 -9.23
C THR A 323 -5.20 0.15 -9.93
N LEU A 324 -5.06 -0.06 -11.22
CA LEU A 324 -6.09 -0.62 -12.08
C LEU A 324 -5.50 -1.67 -13.01
N PRO A 325 -6.32 -2.60 -13.53
CA PRO A 325 -5.92 -3.42 -14.65
C PRO A 325 -5.43 -2.57 -15.82
N LYS A 326 -4.40 -3.05 -16.50
CA LYS A 326 -3.81 -2.36 -17.65
C LYS A 326 -4.88 -1.99 -18.69
N GLY A 327 -4.76 -0.78 -19.24
CA GLY A 327 -5.68 -0.26 -20.26
C GLY A 327 -7.01 0.27 -19.73
N GLN A 328 -7.35 0.11 -18.44
CA GLN A 328 -8.64 0.57 -17.91
C GLN A 328 -8.63 2.03 -17.42
N TYR A 329 -7.48 2.65 -17.30
CA TYR A 329 -7.37 4.00 -16.74
C TYR A 329 -8.17 5.06 -17.53
N THR A 330 -8.23 4.95 -18.86
CA THR A 330 -8.96 5.88 -19.73
C THR A 330 -10.48 5.89 -19.49
N ASN A 331 -11.00 4.83 -18.90
CA ASN A 331 -12.44 4.69 -18.60
C ASN A 331 -12.80 5.19 -17.20
N VAL A 332 -11.81 5.67 -16.43
CA VAL A 332 -12.05 6.19 -15.08
C VAL A 332 -12.62 7.61 -15.14
N LYS A 333 -13.70 7.83 -14.40
CA LYS A 333 -14.29 9.15 -14.19
C LYS A 333 -14.10 9.58 -12.73
N ALA A 334 -13.56 10.77 -12.51
CA ALA A 334 -13.49 11.38 -11.19
C ALA A 334 -14.75 12.21 -10.92
N VAL A 335 -15.45 11.93 -9.83
CA VAL A 335 -16.63 12.67 -9.37
C VAL A 335 -16.28 13.34 -8.06
N ILE A 336 -16.31 14.68 -8.04
CA ILE A 336 -16.00 15.48 -6.86
C ILE A 336 -17.31 15.78 -6.12
N SER A 337 -17.31 15.55 -4.82
CA SER A 337 -18.35 15.99 -3.91
C SER A 337 -17.74 16.82 -2.79
N SER A 338 -18.37 17.92 -2.42
CA SER A 338 -17.94 18.77 -1.32
C SER A 338 -19.04 18.92 -0.29
N THR A 339 -18.64 19.06 0.97
CA THR A 339 -19.57 19.43 2.05
C THR A 339 -20.02 20.88 1.82
N GLN A 340 -21.30 21.09 1.56
CA GLN A 340 -21.84 22.42 1.34
C GLN A 340 -22.93 22.73 2.39
N PRO A 341 -23.04 23.97 2.84
CA PRO A 341 -22.15 25.12 2.55
C PRO A 341 -20.83 25.03 3.31
N LEU A 342 -19.69 25.37 2.67
CA LEU A 342 -18.41 25.53 3.34
C LEU A 342 -18.39 26.90 4.05
N ILE A 343 -18.27 26.87 5.38
CA ILE A 343 -18.31 28.07 6.22
C ILE A 343 -16.94 28.29 6.87
N ALA A 344 -16.36 29.47 6.69
CA ALA A 344 -15.11 29.83 7.36
C ALA A 344 -15.32 30.05 8.90
N PRO A 345 -14.28 29.80 9.75
CA PRO A 345 -12.90 29.55 9.37
C PRO A 345 -12.65 28.10 8.91
N ILE A 346 -11.79 27.92 7.91
CA ILE A 346 -11.36 26.62 7.38
C ILE A 346 -9.86 26.55 7.48
N LYS A 347 -9.31 25.50 8.08
CA LYS A 347 -7.85 25.32 8.20
C LYS A 347 -7.27 24.56 7.00
N LYS A 348 -6.05 24.89 6.60
CA LYS A 348 -5.28 24.10 5.62
C LYS A 348 -5.24 22.64 6.06
N GLY A 349 -5.51 21.71 5.14
CA GLY A 349 -5.55 20.27 5.41
C GLY A 349 -6.88 19.77 6.00
N GLN A 350 -7.83 20.65 6.34
CA GLN A 350 -9.16 20.25 6.77
C GLN A 350 -9.90 19.54 5.64
N VAL A 351 -10.56 18.41 5.94
CA VAL A 351 -11.39 17.69 4.97
C VAL A 351 -12.60 18.55 4.61
N ILE A 352 -12.80 18.78 3.31
CA ILE A 352 -13.85 19.64 2.74
C ILE A 352 -14.69 18.94 1.69
N GLY A 353 -14.45 17.67 1.44
CA GLY A 353 -15.17 16.85 0.47
C GLY A 353 -14.46 15.57 0.16
N ASN A 354 -14.90 14.91 -0.90
CA ASN A 354 -14.32 13.66 -1.40
C ASN A 354 -14.22 13.67 -2.94
N VAL A 355 -13.27 12.94 -3.49
CA VAL A 355 -13.23 12.55 -4.89
C VAL A 355 -13.50 11.06 -4.99
N LYS A 356 -14.51 10.68 -5.77
CA LYS A 356 -14.88 9.29 -6.09
C LYS A 356 -14.39 8.95 -7.47
N PHE A 357 -13.75 7.80 -7.61
CA PHE A 357 -13.32 7.27 -8.89
C PHE A 357 -14.28 6.18 -9.34
N MET A 358 -14.86 6.39 -10.52
CA MET A 358 -15.85 5.49 -11.11
C MET A 358 -15.27 4.81 -12.34
N LEU A 359 -15.36 3.50 -12.42
CA LEU A 359 -15.00 2.70 -13.59
C LEU A 359 -16.24 1.95 -14.07
N ASN A 360 -16.70 2.17 -15.28
CA ASN A 360 -17.91 1.56 -15.85
C ASN A 360 -19.14 1.71 -14.94
N GLY A 361 -19.31 2.87 -14.29
CA GLY A 361 -20.41 3.16 -13.37
C GLY A 361 -20.26 2.60 -11.96
N LYS A 362 -19.23 1.78 -11.69
CA LYS A 362 -18.94 1.25 -10.35
C LYS A 362 -17.89 2.10 -9.66
N MET A 363 -18.10 2.43 -8.39
CA MET A 363 -17.09 3.11 -7.56
C MET A 363 -15.95 2.13 -7.24
N ILE A 364 -14.72 2.54 -7.60
CA ILE A 364 -13.48 1.75 -7.41
C ILE A 364 -12.61 2.29 -6.28
N ASP A 365 -12.69 3.60 -6.01
CA ASP A 365 -11.94 4.23 -4.92
C ASP A 365 -12.61 5.55 -4.52
N GLU A 366 -12.39 5.98 -3.26
CA GLU A 366 -12.84 7.26 -2.74
C GLU A 366 -11.77 7.84 -1.83
N ARG A 367 -11.43 9.12 -2.03
CA ARG A 367 -10.41 9.83 -1.27
C ARG A 367 -10.90 11.18 -0.79
N ALA A 368 -10.47 11.55 0.42
CA ALA A 368 -10.78 12.86 0.99
C ALA A 368 -10.10 14.00 0.20
N LEU A 369 -10.87 15.05 -0.06
CA LEU A 369 -10.36 16.33 -0.52
C LEU A 369 -10.14 17.25 0.68
N VAL A 370 -9.00 17.92 0.71
CA VAL A 370 -8.61 18.81 1.79
C VAL A 370 -8.42 20.24 1.31
N ALA A 371 -8.56 21.19 2.22
CA ALA A 371 -8.33 22.62 1.97
C ALA A 371 -6.85 22.88 1.64
N ALA A 372 -6.57 23.50 0.49
CA ALA A 372 -5.22 23.81 0.06
C ALA A 372 -4.55 24.92 0.90
N LYS A 373 -5.36 25.82 1.48
CA LYS A 373 -4.93 26.91 2.38
C LYS A 373 -5.93 27.14 3.50
N THR A 374 -5.52 27.93 4.49
CA THR A 374 -6.42 28.43 5.54
C THR A 374 -7.23 29.59 4.99
N ILE A 375 -8.52 29.66 5.35
CA ILE A 375 -9.38 30.83 5.15
C ILE A 375 -9.95 31.24 6.51
N ASP A 376 -9.65 32.44 6.93
CA ASP A 376 -10.14 33.00 8.18
C ASP A 376 -11.59 33.52 8.02
N GLY A 377 -12.28 33.69 9.14
CA GLY A 377 -13.63 34.25 9.14
C GLY A 377 -13.63 35.73 8.78
N ALA A 378 -14.57 36.14 7.94
CA ALA A 378 -14.80 37.54 7.61
C ALA A 378 -15.21 38.39 8.84
N GLY A 379 -15.08 39.69 8.75
CA GLY A 379 -15.61 40.61 9.76
C GLY A 379 -17.14 40.54 9.91
N ILE A 380 -17.66 41.17 10.95
CA ILE A 380 -19.10 41.08 11.35
C ILE A 380 -20.04 41.41 10.18
N LEU A 381 -19.77 42.44 9.41
CA LEU A 381 -20.60 42.84 8.26
C LEU A 381 -20.60 41.83 7.13
N GLY A 382 -19.43 41.24 6.81
CA GLY A 382 -19.30 40.21 5.77
C GLY A 382 -20.07 38.92 6.19
N ARG A 383 -19.96 38.52 7.45
CA ARG A 383 -20.68 37.33 7.97
C ARG A 383 -22.21 37.56 7.96
N ALA A 384 -22.68 38.75 8.32
CA ALA A 384 -24.11 39.07 8.28
C ALA A 384 -24.66 39.02 6.85
N TRP A 385 -23.91 39.59 5.88
CA TRP A 385 -24.28 39.59 4.49
C TRP A 385 -24.35 38.17 3.89
N ASP A 386 -23.34 37.34 4.18
CA ASP A 386 -23.34 35.95 3.74
C ASP A 386 -24.42 35.10 4.41
N SER A 387 -24.81 35.43 5.68
CA SER A 387 -25.93 34.76 6.35
C SER A 387 -27.25 35.02 5.64
N ILE A 388 -27.50 36.25 5.18
CA ILE A 388 -28.69 36.60 4.41
C ILE A 388 -28.70 35.84 3.06
N LYS A 389 -27.58 35.80 2.35
CA LYS A 389 -27.49 35.07 1.09
C LYS A 389 -27.72 33.56 1.24
N LEU A 390 -27.24 32.97 2.34
CA LEU A 390 -27.44 31.54 2.62
C LEU A 390 -28.91 31.19 2.94
N LEU A 391 -29.68 32.14 3.49
CA LEU A 391 -31.10 31.97 3.75
C LEU A 391 -31.97 32.06 2.48
N LEU A 392 -31.43 32.64 1.41
CA LEU A 392 -32.13 32.86 0.12
C LEU A 392 -31.78 31.77 -0.91
N GLN A 393 -30.97 30.77 -0.59
CA GLN A 393 -30.65 29.59 -1.40
C GLN A 393 -31.46 28.36 -0.98
#